data_acf3cac6015d2841fcc4dec55a6c4fde
#
_entry.id   acf3cac6015d2841fcc4dec55a6c4fde
#
_cell.length_a   1.000
_cell.length_b   1.000
_cell.length_c   1.000
_cell.angle_alpha   90.00
_cell.angle_beta   90.00
_cell.angle_gamma   90.00
#
_symmetry.space_group_name_H-M   'P 1'
#
loop_
_entity.id
_entity.type
_entity.pdbx_description
1 polymer ?
#
loop_
_entity_poly.entity_id
_entity_poly.type
_entity_poly.pdbx_seq_one_letter_code
_entity_poly.pdbx_strand_id
1 'polypeptide(L)'
;MMDAKRLGERLRMIRKHLGIKQQQLAEATNLTQPAISRLENGEDVYSSALLAVLTFYKDKVNLDYLFDTDLDVDDHSQIYCSRNEIRQKLDHKLADIAQDFEKCQKQIAALRSQI
;
A
#
# COMPACT_ATOMS: atom_id res chain seq x y z
N MET A 1 -4.80 14.30 14.34
CA MET A 1 -5.33 13.06 14.91
C MET A 1 -6.30 12.42 13.90
N MET A 2 -6.20 11.12 13.72
CA MET A 2 -7.10 10.39 12.82
C MET A 2 -8.46 10.20 13.47
N ASP A 3 -9.54 10.55 12.75
CA ASP A 3 -10.91 10.32 13.18
C ASP A 3 -11.67 9.51 12.12
N ALA A 4 -12.91 9.11 12.42
CA ALA A 4 -13.70 8.27 11.52
C ALA A 4 -13.96 8.95 10.17
N LYS A 5 -14.16 10.25 10.17
CA LYS A 5 -14.44 11.02 8.95
C LYS A 5 -13.21 11.06 8.05
N ARG A 6 -12.03 11.28 8.63
CA ARG A 6 -10.76 11.32 7.90
C ARG A 6 -10.40 9.94 7.35
N LEU A 7 -10.59 8.91 8.16
CA LEU A 7 -10.38 7.53 7.73
C LEU A 7 -11.30 7.17 6.58
N GLY A 8 -12.57 7.54 6.68
CA GLY A 8 -13.56 7.31 5.62
C GLY A 8 -13.20 7.99 4.31
N GLU A 9 -12.73 9.25 4.37
CA GLU A 9 -12.27 9.97 3.19
C GLU A 9 -11.07 9.27 2.52
N ARG A 10 -10.12 8.80 3.30
CA ARG A 10 -8.96 8.08 2.77
C ARG A 10 -9.33 6.74 2.17
N LEU A 11 -10.25 6.00 2.78
CA LEU A 11 -10.78 4.77 2.22
C LEU A 11 -11.47 5.01 0.87
N ARG A 12 -12.24 6.09 0.78
CA ARG A 12 -12.86 6.49 -0.50
C ARG A 12 -11.80 6.79 -1.56
N MET A 13 -10.77 7.53 -1.21
CA MET A 13 -9.66 7.86 -2.12
C MET A 13 -8.99 6.60 -2.64
N ILE A 14 -8.67 5.66 -1.76
CA ILE A 14 -8.06 4.38 -2.14
C ILE A 14 -8.97 3.63 -3.10
N ARG A 15 -10.25 3.53 -2.78
CA ARG A 15 -11.21 2.83 -3.62
C ARG A 15 -11.27 3.43 -5.02
N LYS A 16 -11.31 4.76 -5.13
CA LYS A 16 -11.34 5.46 -6.42
C LYS A 16 -10.05 5.25 -7.21
N HIS A 17 -8.90 5.27 -6.55
CA HIS A 17 -7.62 5.03 -7.22
C HIS A 17 -7.48 3.61 -7.74
N LEU A 18 -8.09 2.64 -7.06
CA LEU A 18 -8.12 1.26 -7.54
C LEU A 18 -9.17 1.02 -8.63
N GLY A 19 -10.00 2.03 -8.93
CA GLY A 19 -11.06 1.91 -9.92
C GLY A 19 -12.21 1.02 -9.50
N ILE A 20 -12.42 0.86 -8.20
CA ILE A 20 -13.45 -0.01 -7.63
C ILE A 20 -14.67 0.81 -7.25
N LYS A 21 -15.86 0.32 -7.60
CA LYS A 21 -17.12 0.94 -7.17
C LYS A 21 -17.51 0.44 -5.77
N GLN A 22 -18.32 1.23 -5.04
CA GLN A 22 -18.81 0.85 -3.71
C GLN A 22 -19.50 -0.52 -3.73
N GLN A 23 -20.28 -0.79 -4.76
CA GLN A 23 -20.97 -2.08 -4.90
C GLN A 23 -19.97 -3.25 -5.05
N GLN A 24 -18.92 -3.05 -5.83
CA GLN A 24 -17.88 -4.06 -6.01
C GLN A 24 -17.13 -4.33 -4.71
N LEU A 25 -16.83 -3.29 -3.95
CA LEU A 25 -16.18 -3.43 -2.65
C LEU A 25 -17.09 -4.17 -1.66
N ALA A 26 -18.38 -3.84 -1.66
CA ALA A 26 -19.37 -4.51 -0.82
C ALA A 26 -19.43 -6.01 -1.11
N GLU A 27 -19.47 -6.38 -2.36
CA GLU A 27 -19.48 -7.79 -2.78
C GLU A 27 -18.21 -8.52 -2.35
N ALA A 28 -17.05 -7.89 -2.56
CA ALA A 28 -15.76 -8.50 -2.21
C ALA A 28 -15.55 -8.67 -0.70
N THR A 29 -16.15 -7.80 0.10
CA THR A 29 -16.06 -7.84 1.57
C THR A 29 -17.25 -8.52 2.24
N ASN A 30 -18.21 -8.98 1.46
CA ASN A 30 -19.47 -9.58 1.95
C ASN A 30 -20.27 -8.60 2.83
N LEU A 31 -20.22 -7.32 2.48
CA LEU A 31 -20.98 -6.25 3.13
C LEU A 31 -22.03 -5.71 2.17
N THR A 32 -22.88 -4.80 2.67
CA THR A 32 -23.85 -4.09 1.84
C THR A 32 -23.25 -2.77 1.33
N GLN A 33 -23.74 -2.30 0.20
CA GLN A 33 -23.29 -1.02 -0.34
C GLN A 33 -23.60 0.15 0.63
N PRO A 34 -24.76 0.21 1.32
CA PRO A 34 -24.98 1.23 2.34
C PRO A 34 -23.98 1.20 3.49
N ALA A 35 -23.47 0.01 3.87
CA ALA A 35 -22.46 -0.11 4.91
C ALA A 35 -21.15 0.53 4.45
N ILE A 36 -20.75 0.29 3.21
CA ILE A 36 -19.55 0.91 2.61
C ILE A 36 -19.72 2.43 2.57
N SER A 37 -20.90 2.91 2.13
CA SER A 37 -21.19 4.34 2.07
C SER A 37 -21.08 5.00 3.44
N ARG A 38 -21.63 4.40 4.47
CA ARG A 38 -21.52 4.90 5.85
C ARG A 38 -20.10 4.97 6.33
N LEU A 39 -19.32 3.94 6.07
CA LEU A 39 -17.92 3.88 6.44
C LEU A 39 -17.14 5.03 5.79
N GLU A 40 -17.32 5.25 4.51
CA GLU A 40 -16.63 6.29 3.76
C GLU A 40 -17.06 7.70 4.15
N ASN A 41 -18.29 7.85 4.66
CA ASN A 41 -18.82 9.13 5.16
C ASN A 41 -18.43 9.40 6.63
N GLY A 42 -17.77 8.47 7.29
CA GLY A 42 -17.37 8.62 8.69
C GLY A 42 -18.50 8.38 9.68
N GLU A 43 -19.56 7.72 9.25
CA GLU A 43 -20.69 7.35 10.10
C GLU A 43 -20.38 6.07 10.89
N ASP A 44 -21.15 5.82 11.94
CA ASP A 44 -20.96 4.64 12.77
C ASP A 44 -21.23 3.36 11.97
N VAL A 45 -20.31 2.43 12.07
CA VAL A 45 -20.41 1.10 11.46
C VAL A 45 -19.94 0.06 12.48
N TYR A 46 -20.32 -1.18 12.30
CA TYR A 46 -19.79 -2.28 13.10
C TYR A 46 -18.29 -2.43 12.86
N SER A 47 -17.55 -2.75 13.91
CA SER A 47 -16.09 -2.98 13.80
C SER A 47 -15.77 -4.12 12.84
N SER A 48 -16.64 -5.12 12.74
CA SER A 48 -16.48 -6.21 11.76
C SER A 48 -16.50 -5.70 10.32
N ALA A 49 -17.31 -4.69 10.00
CA ALA A 49 -17.32 -4.08 8.66
C ALA A 49 -16.02 -3.37 8.37
N LEU A 50 -15.51 -2.58 9.31
CA LEU A 50 -14.22 -1.90 9.17
C LEU A 50 -13.08 -2.90 8.98
N LEU A 51 -13.03 -3.95 9.79
CA LEU A 51 -12.01 -4.98 9.67
C LEU A 51 -12.06 -5.70 8.32
N ALA A 52 -13.25 -5.98 7.80
CA ALA A 52 -13.40 -6.61 6.48
C ALA A 52 -12.82 -5.73 5.37
N VAL A 53 -13.09 -4.44 5.41
CA VAL A 53 -12.56 -3.47 4.42
C VAL A 53 -11.04 -3.35 4.54
N LEU A 54 -10.51 -3.22 5.73
CA LEU A 54 -9.06 -3.14 5.95
C LEU A 54 -8.35 -4.42 5.50
N THR A 55 -8.94 -5.57 5.76
CA THR A 55 -8.41 -6.87 5.32
C THR A 55 -8.38 -6.96 3.78
N PHE A 56 -9.41 -6.44 3.12
CA PHE A 56 -9.45 -6.39 1.65
C PHE A 56 -8.31 -5.54 1.09
N TYR A 57 -8.02 -4.38 1.71
CA TYR A 57 -7.02 -3.45 1.20
C TYR A 57 -5.58 -3.81 1.61
N LYS A 58 -5.37 -4.61 2.65
CA LYS A 58 -4.03 -4.84 3.22
C LYS A 58 -3.00 -5.33 2.22
N ASP A 59 -3.41 -6.14 1.24
CA ASP A 59 -2.52 -6.70 0.22
C ASP A 59 -2.46 -5.85 -1.05
N LYS A 60 -3.30 -4.82 -1.16
CA LYS A 60 -3.42 -3.99 -2.35
C LYS A 60 -2.76 -2.63 -2.19
N VAL A 61 -2.75 -2.10 -0.96
CA VAL A 61 -2.25 -0.76 -0.67
C VAL A 61 -1.47 -0.77 0.64
N ASN A 62 -0.69 0.28 0.86
CA ASN A 62 0.01 0.49 2.13
C ASN A 62 -0.98 1.04 3.17
N LEU A 63 -1.34 0.22 4.17
CA LEU A 63 -2.27 0.63 5.21
C LEU A 63 -1.71 1.76 6.10
N ASP A 64 -0.41 1.96 6.17
CA ASP A 64 0.16 3.09 6.90
C ASP A 64 -0.37 4.42 6.38
N TYR A 65 -0.68 4.49 5.08
CA TYR A 65 -1.31 5.66 4.48
C TYR A 65 -2.63 6.04 5.14
N LEU A 66 -3.41 5.07 5.61
CA LEU A 66 -4.71 5.33 6.25
C LEU A 66 -4.57 5.99 7.62
N PHE A 67 -3.51 5.70 8.34
CA PHE A 67 -3.35 6.11 9.73
C PHE A 67 -2.34 7.24 9.92
N ASP A 68 -1.52 7.53 8.92
CA ASP A 68 -0.53 8.59 9.00
C ASP A 68 -1.16 9.92 8.57
N THR A 69 -1.28 10.84 9.52
CA THR A 69 -1.88 12.16 9.29
C THR A 69 -0.94 13.12 8.56
N ASP A 70 0.36 12.82 8.53
CA ASP A 70 1.36 13.66 7.88
C ASP A 70 1.53 13.33 6.39
N LEU A 71 1.00 12.19 5.93
CA LEU A 71 1.05 11.82 4.54
C LEU A 71 0.10 12.68 3.71
N ASP A 72 0.61 13.15 2.57
CA ASP A 72 -0.17 13.92 1.61
C ASP A 72 -1.19 13.01 0.94
N VAL A 73 -2.47 13.41 1.00
CA VAL A 73 -3.58 12.68 0.37
C VAL A 73 -3.40 12.61 -1.15
N ASP A 74 -2.71 13.59 -1.74
CA ASP A 74 -2.45 13.65 -3.18
C ASP A 74 -1.19 12.87 -3.60
N ASP A 75 -0.44 12.31 -2.65
CA ASP A 75 0.71 11.48 -2.96
C ASP A 75 0.29 10.06 -3.30
N HIS A 76 -0.01 9.85 -4.57
CA HIS A 76 -0.51 8.58 -5.09
C HIS A 76 0.53 7.44 -5.00
N SER A 77 1.82 7.77 -4.94
CA SER A 77 2.87 6.76 -4.90
C SER A 77 2.84 5.94 -3.62
N GLN A 78 2.35 6.51 -2.52
CA GLN A 78 2.28 5.83 -1.23
C GLN A 78 1.05 4.92 -1.08
N ILE A 79 -0.02 5.22 -1.83
CA ILE A 79 -1.26 4.43 -1.79
C ILE A 79 -1.03 3.02 -2.32
N TYR A 80 -0.25 2.89 -3.40
CA TYR A 80 -0.08 1.64 -4.12
C TYR A 80 1.05 0.75 -3.59
N CYS A 81 1.87 1.24 -2.66
CA CYS A 81 2.99 0.46 -2.13
C CYS A 81 2.55 -0.34 -0.91
N SER A 82 2.15 -1.59 -1.11
CA SER A 82 1.97 -2.53 -0.01
C SER A 82 3.32 -2.86 0.63
N ARG A 83 3.32 -3.36 1.88
CA ARG A 83 4.56 -3.80 2.54
C ARG A 83 5.29 -4.85 1.72
N ASN A 84 4.56 -5.75 1.09
CA ASN A 84 5.15 -6.80 0.27
C ASN A 84 5.83 -6.23 -0.97
N GLU A 85 5.22 -5.24 -1.63
CA GLU A 85 5.82 -4.57 -2.79
C GLU A 85 7.09 -3.80 -2.41
N ILE A 86 7.07 -3.09 -1.29
CA ILE A 86 8.24 -2.38 -0.78
C ILE A 86 9.38 -3.37 -0.50
N ARG A 87 9.06 -4.50 0.14
CA ARG A 87 10.04 -5.55 0.44
C ARG A 87 10.61 -6.15 -0.84
N GLN A 88 9.78 -6.45 -1.84
CA GLN A 88 10.23 -6.98 -3.12
C GLN A 88 11.14 -5.99 -3.86
N LYS A 89 10.78 -4.71 -3.89
CA LYS A 89 11.62 -3.67 -4.50
C LYS A 89 12.96 -3.55 -3.80
N LEU A 90 12.96 -3.62 -2.48
CA LEU A 90 14.18 -3.57 -1.69
C LEU A 90 15.09 -4.78 -1.97
N ASP A 91 14.51 -5.99 -2.01
CA ASP A 91 15.24 -7.21 -2.33
C ASP A 91 15.86 -7.17 -3.74
N HIS A 92 15.12 -6.64 -4.72
CA HIS A 92 15.65 -6.44 -6.08
C HIS A 92 16.84 -5.49 -6.11
N LYS A 93 16.75 -4.37 -5.41
CA LYS A 93 17.86 -3.40 -5.33
C LYS A 93 19.08 -4.00 -4.66
N LEU A 94 18.89 -4.77 -3.58
CA LEU A 94 19.99 -5.44 -2.90
C LEU A 94 20.66 -6.48 -3.81
N ALA A 95 19.89 -7.23 -4.60
CA ALA A 95 20.44 -8.18 -5.56
C ALA A 95 21.25 -7.47 -6.65
N ASP A 96 20.76 -6.35 -7.19
CA ASP A 96 21.49 -5.57 -8.19
C ASP A 96 22.81 -5.02 -7.65
N ILE A 97 22.82 -4.51 -6.42
CA ILE A 97 24.04 -4.01 -5.76
C ILE A 97 25.03 -5.14 -5.56
N ALA A 98 24.59 -6.33 -5.16
CA ALA A 98 25.46 -7.48 -4.99
C ALA A 98 26.11 -7.91 -6.30
N GLN A 99 25.35 -7.90 -7.42
CA GLN A 99 25.89 -8.21 -8.75
C GLN A 99 26.95 -7.19 -9.18
N ASP A 100 26.68 -5.89 -8.99
CA ASP A 100 27.63 -4.84 -9.31
C ASP A 100 28.91 -4.96 -8.49
N PHE A 101 28.80 -5.32 -7.23
CA PHE A 101 29.95 -5.55 -6.36
C PHE A 101 30.81 -6.71 -6.85
N GLU A 102 30.21 -7.82 -7.27
CA GLU A 102 30.95 -8.96 -7.85
C GLU A 102 31.69 -8.57 -9.13
N LYS A 103 31.07 -7.80 -10.00
CA LYS A 103 31.72 -7.29 -11.22
C LYS A 103 32.93 -6.44 -10.88
N CYS A 104 32.83 -5.55 -9.90
CA CYS A 104 33.94 -4.73 -9.44
C CYS A 104 35.08 -5.58 -8.90
N GLN A 105 34.81 -6.63 -8.13
CA GLN A 105 35.82 -7.53 -7.61
C GLN A 105 36.55 -8.25 -8.73
N LYS A 106 35.84 -8.73 -9.75
CA LYS A 106 36.46 -9.40 -10.91
C LYS A 106 37.37 -8.46 -11.70
N GLN A 107 36.96 -7.20 -11.87
CA GLN A 107 37.77 -6.19 -12.55
C GLN A 107 39.05 -5.88 -11.78
N ILE A 108 38.98 -5.77 -10.46
CA ILE A 108 40.16 -5.55 -9.61
C ILE A 108 41.11 -6.75 -9.70
N ALA A 109 40.62 -7.97 -9.67
CA ALA A 109 41.42 -9.18 -9.80
C ALA A 109 42.10 -9.23 -11.16
N ALA A 110 41.40 -8.88 -12.24
CA ALA A 110 42.01 -8.83 -13.59
C ALA A 110 43.13 -7.79 -13.67
N LEU A 111 42.96 -6.62 -13.08
CA LEU A 111 43.98 -5.58 -13.03
C LEU A 111 45.19 -6.02 -12.23
N ARG A 112 45.00 -6.70 -11.10
CA ARG A 112 46.07 -7.21 -10.27
C ARG A 112 46.91 -8.27 -11.00
N SER A 113 46.28 -9.09 -11.83
CA SER A 113 46.99 -10.13 -12.58
C SER A 113 47.84 -9.57 -13.72
N GLN A 114 47.63 -8.31 -14.12
CA GLN A 114 48.40 -7.62 -15.16
C GLN A 114 49.63 -6.88 -14.60
N ILE A 115 49.73 -6.76 -13.31
CA ILE A 115 50.84 -6.14 -12.62
C ILE A 115 51.84 -7.23 -12.21
#